data_04be6ad0f5cb5ac5a5c964a2790c7b5b
#
_entry.id   04be6ad0f5cb5ac5a5c964a2790c7b5b
#
_cell.length_a   1.000
_cell.length_b   1.000
_cell.length_c   1.000
_cell.angle_alpha   90.00
_cell.angle_beta   90.00
_cell.angle_gamma   90.00
#
_symmetry.space_group_name_H-M   'P 1'
#
loop_
_entity.id
_entity.type
_entity.pdbx_description
1 polymer ?
#
loop_
_entity_poly.entity_id
_entity_poly.type
_entity_poly.pdbx_seq_one_letter_code
_entity_poly.pdbx_strand_id
1 'polypeptide(L)'
;MVSNVRPNRMLASFLVASAVALYGPAPFAGEQSAAAQAPPAPRPSLDYEFFKTRVEPVFLKERFPDHARCYTCHEISRHGGGPLSLERLSPGMSFWTEEQSRTNFQVVSKLVTPGSPLTSLFLLMPLAPEVGGLADTHQGGRQFTSQDDPDFKIMEAWVRGQKAGGPSAR
;
A
#
# COMPACT_ATOMS: atom_id res chain seq x y z
N MET A 1 8.01 37.11 -45.57
CA MET A 1 9.32 37.81 -45.69
C MET A 1 10.37 36.99 -44.98
N VAL A 2 11.31 36.57 -45.78
CA VAL A 2 12.42 35.68 -45.45
C VAL A 2 13.54 36.52 -44.85
N SER A 3 14.19 36.08 -43.81
CA SER A 3 15.57 36.44 -43.59
C SER A 3 16.33 35.37 -42.83
N ASN A 4 17.11 34.74 -43.60
CA ASN A 4 18.19 33.78 -43.31
C ASN A 4 19.43 34.55 -42.85
N VAL A 5 20.09 34.15 -41.76
CA VAL A 5 21.49 34.46 -41.55
C VAL A 5 22.20 33.26 -40.90
N ARG A 6 23.09 32.65 -41.69
CA ARG A 6 24.23 31.80 -41.28
C ARG A 6 25.48 32.64 -41.59
N PRO A 7 26.70 32.19 -41.31
CA PRO A 7 27.38 31.49 -40.20
C PRO A 7 28.67 32.22 -39.75
N ASN A 8 29.31 31.76 -38.73
CA ASN A 8 30.75 31.96 -38.72
C ASN A 8 31.50 30.80 -38.05
N ARG A 9 32.30 30.14 -38.86
CA ARG A 9 33.29 29.14 -38.49
C ARG A 9 34.53 29.88 -38.00
N MET A 10 35.08 29.52 -36.87
CA MET A 10 36.50 29.71 -36.60
C MET A 10 37.10 28.42 -36.05
N LEU A 11 37.90 27.83 -36.88
CA LEU A 11 38.89 26.80 -36.59
C LEU A 11 40.03 27.43 -35.78
N ALA A 12 40.31 26.90 -34.62
CA ALA A 12 41.58 27.13 -33.94
C ALA A 12 42.20 25.77 -33.61
N SER A 13 43.14 25.38 -34.43
CA SER A 13 44.03 24.26 -34.17
C SER A 13 45.06 24.65 -33.12
N PHE A 14 45.10 23.95 -32.01
CA PHE A 14 46.24 23.97 -31.10
C PHE A 14 46.81 22.55 -30.99
N LEU A 15 47.98 22.43 -31.64
CA LEU A 15 48.92 21.35 -31.40
C LEU A 15 49.60 21.59 -30.03
N VAL A 16 49.48 20.68 -29.11
CA VAL A 16 50.36 20.61 -27.94
C VAL A 16 50.87 19.19 -27.77
N ALA A 17 52.18 19.18 -27.65
CA ALA A 17 53.05 18.02 -27.72
C ALA A 17 52.87 17.01 -26.57
N SER A 18 53.23 15.78 -26.94
CA SER A 18 53.30 14.58 -26.10
C SER A 18 54.29 14.72 -24.95
N ALA A 19 53.84 14.39 -23.74
CA ALA A 19 54.71 13.92 -22.67
C ALA A 19 54.21 12.54 -22.22
N VAL A 20 54.93 11.51 -22.63
CA VAL A 20 54.70 10.14 -22.16
C VAL A 20 55.31 9.99 -20.77
N ALA A 21 54.49 10.00 -19.73
CA ALA A 21 54.90 9.58 -18.41
C ALA A 21 54.47 8.11 -18.23
N LEU A 22 55.44 7.22 -18.20
CA LEU A 22 55.31 5.82 -17.86
C LEU A 22 55.01 5.69 -16.35
N TYR A 23 53.73 5.69 -15.98
CA TYR A 23 53.28 5.25 -14.68
C TYR A 23 52.75 3.83 -14.83
N GLY A 24 53.47 2.87 -14.26
CA GLY A 24 53.05 1.48 -14.18
C GLY A 24 51.78 1.34 -13.33
N PRO A 25 50.92 0.38 -13.68
CA PRO A 25 49.73 0.13 -12.87
C PRO A 25 50.13 -0.52 -11.54
N ALA A 26 49.88 0.16 -10.42
CA ALA A 26 49.88 -0.45 -9.12
C ALA A 26 48.61 -1.34 -9.02
N PRO A 27 48.72 -2.59 -8.59
CA PRO A 27 47.54 -3.43 -8.33
C PRO A 27 46.85 -2.96 -7.05
N PHE A 28 45.82 -2.16 -7.18
CA PHE A 28 44.87 -1.99 -6.08
C PHE A 28 44.04 -3.28 -5.99
N ALA A 29 44.51 -4.23 -5.22
CA ALA A 29 43.70 -5.31 -4.69
C ALA A 29 42.73 -4.70 -3.67
N GLY A 30 41.66 -4.11 -4.15
CA GLY A 30 40.50 -3.76 -3.32
C GLY A 30 39.80 -5.05 -2.94
N GLU A 31 40.09 -5.57 -1.75
CA GLU A 31 39.23 -6.55 -1.10
C GLU A 31 37.87 -5.90 -0.88
N GLN A 32 36.99 -6.10 -1.86
CA GLN A 32 35.56 -5.86 -1.66
C GLN A 32 35.10 -6.95 -0.72
N SER A 33 35.12 -6.64 0.59
CA SER A 33 34.44 -7.42 1.60
C SER A 33 32.96 -7.44 1.20
N ALA A 34 32.53 -8.55 0.58
CA ALA A 34 31.13 -8.82 0.34
C ALA A 34 30.49 -8.98 1.73
N ALA A 35 30.01 -7.88 2.29
CA ALA A 35 29.17 -7.93 3.46
C ALA A 35 27.98 -8.83 3.09
N ALA A 36 27.97 -10.04 3.63
CA ALA A 36 26.87 -10.99 3.47
C ALA A 36 25.60 -10.27 3.96
N GLN A 37 24.74 -9.90 3.02
CA GLN A 37 23.46 -9.32 3.36
C GLN A 37 22.66 -10.36 4.12
N ALA A 38 22.28 -10.03 5.36
CA ALA A 38 21.41 -10.88 6.15
C ALA A 38 20.15 -11.20 5.33
N PRO A 39 19.61 -12.42 5.41
CA PRO A 39 18.37 -12.77 4.72
C PRO A 39 17.29 -11.74 5.05
N PRO A 40 16.48 -11.31 4.06
CA PRO A 40 15.40 -10.37 4.34
C PRO A 40 14.47 -10.95 5.40
N ALA A 41 14.10 -10.12 6.38
CA ALA A 41 13.20 -10.53 7.44
C ALA A 41 11.88 -11.09 6.83
N PRO A 42 11.30 -12.15 7.40
CA PRO A 42 10.05 -12.70 6.92
C PRO A 42 9.00 -11.59 6.84
N ARG A 43 8.29 -11.49 5.70
CA ARG A 43 7.19 -10.53 5.57
C ARG A 43 6.10 -10.88 6.58
N PRO A 44 5.48 -9.89 7.25
CA PRO A 44 4.34 -10.14 8.11
C PRO A 44 3.25 -10.90 7.34
N SER A 45 2.67 -11.92 7.96
CA SER A 45 1.51 -12.62 7.42
C SER A 45 0.24 -12.02 8.02
N LEU A 46 -0.80 -11.88 7.21
CA LEU A 46 -2.12 -11.47 7.70
C LEU A 46 -2.72 -12.57 8.58
N ASP A 47 -3.30 -12.18 9.69
CA ASP A 47 -3.90 -13.10 10.67
C ASP A 47 -5.41 -13.21 10.42
N TYR A 48 -5.88 -14.41 10.18
CA TYR A 48 -7.28 -14.67 9.90
C TYR A 48 -8.18 -14.46 11.12
N GLU A 49 -7.76 -14.91 12.29
CA GLU A 49 -8.57 -14.76 13.51
C GLU A 49 -8.67 -13.29 13.94
N PHE A 50 -7.61 -12.51 13.77
CA PHE A 50 -7.68 -11.07 13.96
C PHE A 50 -8.62 -10.41 12.94
N PHE A 51 -8.56 -10.81 11.68
CA PHE A 51 -9.48 -10.32 10.65
C PHE A 51 -10.92 -10.58 11.03
N LYS A 52 -11.27 -11.84 11.28
CA LYS A 52 -12.63 -12.27 11.61
C LYS A 52 -13.19 -11.57 12.85
N THR A 53 -12.39 -11.48 13.91
CA THR A 53 -12.87 -11.01 15.21
C THR A 53 -12.78 -9.50 15.40
N ARG A 54 -11.94 -8.80 14.63
CA ARG A 54 -11.67 -7.38 14.83
C ARG A 54 -11.93 -6.54 13.57
N VAL A 55 -11.55 -7.02 12.38
CA VAL A 55 -11.69 -6.26 11.13
C VAL A 55 -13.10 -6.39 10.55
N GLU A 56 -13.65 -7.59 10.45
CA GLU A 56 -15.01 -7.80 9.91
C GLU A 56 -16.10 -6.98 10.62
N PRO A 57 -16.10 -6.85 11.96
CA PRO A 57 -17.06 -5.99 12.64
C PRO A 57 -17.05 -4.54 12.17
N VAL A 58 -15.89 -4.02 11.74
CA VAL A 58 -15.78 -2.65 11.19
C VAL A 58 -16.62 -2.49 9.94
N PHE A 59 -16.72 -3.50 9.08
CA PHE A 59 -17.52 -3.44 7.84
C PHE A 59 -19.02 -3.35 8.10
N LEU A 60 -19.47 -3.84 9.23
CA LEU A 60 -20.89 -3.88 9.61
C LEU A 60 -21.31 -2.68 10.47
N LYS A 61 -20.35 -1.90 10.96
CA LYS A 61 -20.59 -0.78 11.86
C LYS A 61 -21.08 0.44 11.09
N GLU A 62 -22.18 1.02 11.56
CA GLU A 62 -22.62 2.34 11.13
C GLU A 62 -21.76 3.40 11.80
N ARG A 63 -21.14 4.27 11.00
CA ARG A 63 -20.15 5.23 11.51
C ARG A 63 -20.73 6.63 11.69
N PHE A 64 -21.53 7.06 10.72
CA PHE A 64 -22.19 8.36 10.70
C PHE A 64 -23.62 8.20 10.19
N PRO A 65 -24.56 9.04 10.61
CA PRO A 65 -25.96 8.92 10.18
C PRO A 65 -26.17 9.03 8.67
N ASP A 66 -25.27 9.73 7.97
CA ASP A 66 -25.30 9.99 6.53
C ASP A 66 -24.33 9.12 5.72
N HIS A 67 -23.59 8.24 6.39
CA HIS A 67 -22.65 7.32 5.74
C HIS A 67 -23.14 5.89 5.75
N ALA A 68 -23.18 5.30 4.57
CA ALA A 68 -23.45 3.86 4.47
C ALA A 68 -22.34 3.04 5.15
N ARG A 69 -22.71 1.94 5.81
CA ARG A 69 -21.74 0.94 6.26
C ARG A 69 -20.94 0.42 5.06
N CYS A 70 -19.67 0.04 5.27
CA CYS A 70 -18.85 -0.57 4.22
C CYS A 70 -19.61 -1.69 3.50
N TYR A 71 -20.21 -2.59 4.28
CA TYR A 71 -21.02 -3.70 3.80
C TYR A 71 -22.14 -3.27 2.85
N THR A 72 -22.79 -2.11 3.08
CA THR A 72 -23.94 -1.67 2.27
C THR A 72 -23.59 -1.50 0.81
N CYS A 73 -22.39 -1.00 0.50
CA CYS A 73 -21.91 -0.80 -0.85
C CYS A 73 -21.05 -1.96 -1.38
N HIS A 74 -20.39 -2.68 -0.47
CA HIS A 74 -19.44 -3.74 -0.80
C HIS A 74 -19.99 -5.15 -0.73
N GLU A 75 -21.28 -5.33 -0.44
CA GLU A 75 -21.92 -6.63 -0.56
C GLU A 75 -21.91 -7.08 -2.02
N ILE A 76 -21.46 -8.32 -2.27
CA ILE A 76 -21.17 -8.88 -3.61
C ILE A 76 -22.31 -8.76 -4.62
N SER A 77 -23.55 -8.78 -4.18
CA SER A 77 -24.72 -8.67 -5.05
C SER A 77 -25.07 -7.22 -5.43
N ARG A 78 -24.44 -6.24 -4.81
CA ARG A 78 -24.67 -4.82 -5.07
C ARG A 78 -23.53 -4.25 -5.92
N HIS A 79 -23.88 -3.63 -7.03
CA HIS A 79 -22.93 -2.92 -7.90
C HIS A 79 -21.69 -3.73 -8.34
N GLY A 80 -21.77 -5.07 -8.29
CA GLY A 80 -20.61 -5.91 -8.57
C GLY A 80 -19.51 -5.90 -7.51
N GLY A 81 -19.77 -5.25 -6.35
CA GLY A 81 -18.86 -5.24 -5.20
C GLY A 81 -17.51 -4.58 -5.40
N GLY A 82 -17.11 -4.27 -6.62
CA GLY A 82 -15.78 -3.79 -6.92
C GLY A 82 -14.68 -4.75 -6.43
N PRO A 83 -13.45 -4.27 -6.25
CA PRO A 83 -12.35 -5.10 -5.73
C PRO A 83 -12.57 -5.59 -4.28
N LEU A 84 -13.36 -4.87 -3.48
CA LEU A 84 -13.78 -5.27 -2.14
C LEU A 84 -15.21 -5.82 -2.22
N SER A 85 -15.36 -7.08 -2.61
CA SER A 85 -16.64 -7.78 -2.70
C SER A 85 -16.82 -8.69 -1.50
N LEU A 86 -17.67 -8.28 -0.56
CA LEU A 86 -17.96 -9.02 0.68
C LEU A 86 -19.15 -9.97 0.47
N GLU A 87 -19.07 -11.15 1.07
CA GLU A 87 -20.15 -12.12 1.06
C GLU A 87 -21.45 -11.53 1.64
N ARG A 88 -22.59 -11.97 1.10
CA ARG A 88 -23.88 -11.58 1.64
C ARG A 88 -24.10 -12.26 2.99
N LEU A 89 -24.53 -11.48 3.99
CA LEU A 89 -24.97 -12.06 5.26
C LEU A 89 -26.12 -13.04 5.02
N SER A 90 -26.06 -14.19 5.67
CA SER A 90 -27.16 -15.16 5.65
C SER A 90 -28.43 -14.55 6.27
N PRO A 91 -29.62 -14.89 5.79
CA PRO A 91 -30.87 -14.34 6.32
C PRO A 91 -30.98 -14.49 7.85
N GLY A 92 -31.27 -13.38 8.54
CA GLY A 92 -31.37 -13.33 9.98
C GLY A 92 -30.04 -13.30 10.75
N MET A 93 -28.90 -13.32 10.07
CA MET A 93 -27.59 -13.27 10.71
C MET A 93 -27.07 -11.83 10.79
N SER A 94 -26.40 -11.50 11.88
CA SER A 94 -25.71 -10.23 12.10
C SER A 94 -24.20 -10.31 11.83
N PHE A 95 -23.69 -11.52 11.58
CA PHE A 95 -22.28 -11.80 11.31
C PHE A 95 -22.18 -12.86 10.22
N TRP A 96 -21.04 -12.89 9.53
CA TRP A 96 -20.74 -13.92 8.54
C TRP A 96 -20.49 -15.28 9.18
N THR A 97 -20.84 -16.33 8.47
CA THR A 97 -20.44 -17.70 8.83
C THR A 97 -18.92 -17.86 8.67
N GLU A 98 -18.38 -18.93 9.23
CA GLU A 98 -16.94 -19.24 9.10
C GLU A 98 -16.50 -19.31 7.62
N GLU A 99 -17.30 -19.95 6.78
CA GLU A 99 -17.02 -20.07 5.34
C GLU A 99 -17.02 -18.71 4.64
N GLN A 100 -18.04 -17.89 4.92
CA GLN A 100 -18.13 -16.53 4.38
C GLN A 100 -16.96 -15.63 4.85
N SER A 101 -16.59 -15.73 6.12
CA SER A 101 -15.44 -15.01 6.67
C SER A 101 -14.13 -15.40 5.99
N ARG A 102 -13.94 -16.68 5.67
CA ARG A 102 -12.76 -17.12 4.91
C ARG A 102 -12.74 -16.56 3.48
N THR A 103 -13.89 -16.53 2.84
CA THR A 103 -14.03 -15.91 1.50
C THR A 103 -13.72 -14.41 1.58
N ASN A 104 -14.29 -13.70 2.54
CA ASN A 104 -14.02 -12.28 2.78
C ASN A 104 -12.53 -12.02 3.04
N PHE A 105 -11.90 -12.85 3.88
CA PHE A 105 -10.48 -12.75 4.16
C PHE A 105 -9.64 -12.85 2.88
N GLN A 106 -9.95 -13.79 1.99
CA GLN A 106 -9.25 -13.96 0.73
C GLN A 106 -9.41 -12.74 -0.20
N VAL A 107 -10.61 -12.16 -0.24
CA VAL A 107 -10.90 -10.98 -1.06
C VAL A 107 -10.16 -9.76 -0.52
N VAL A 108 -10.31 -9.49 0.78
CA VAL A 108 -9.70 -8.30 1.42
C VAL A 108 -8.17 -8.37 1.39
N SER A 109 -7.61 -9.57 1.59
CA SER A 109 -6.15 -9.76 1.56
C SER A 109 -5.50 -9.34 0.25
N LYS A 110 -6.22 -9.40 -0.88
CA LYS A 110 -5.72 -8.95 -2.20
C LYS A 110 -5.51 -7.42 -2.27
N LEU A 111 -6.15 -6.68 -1.40
CA LEU A 111 -6.07 -5.21 -1.31
C LEU A 111 -5.02 -4.75 -0.29
N VAL A 112 -4.31 -5.69 0.33
CA VAL A 112 -3.35 -5.44 1.38
C VAL A 112 -1.94 -5.78 0.92
N THR A 113 -1.00 -4.88 1.20
CA THR A 113 0.43 -5.17 1.19
C THR A 113 0.86 -5.45 2.62
N PRO A 114 1.05 -6.72 3.02
CA PRO A 114 1.34 -7.06 4.41
C PRO A 114 2.57 -6.32 4.96
N GLY A 115 2.44 -5.71 6.12
CA GLY A 115 3.46 -4.88 6.74
C GLY A 115 3.56 -3.44 6.23
N SER A 116 2.80 -3.07 5.19
CA SER A 116 2.91 -1.77 4.52
C SER A 116 1.56 -1.03 4.43
N PRO A 117 1.14 -0.35 5.50
CA PRO A 117 -0.12 0.40 5.52
C PRO A 117 -0.22 1.45 4.40
N LEU A 118 0.88 2.15 4.11
CA LEU A 118 0.93 3.25 3.15
C LEU A 118 0.80 2.80 1.68
N THR A 119 0.77 1.52 1.40
CA THR A 119 0.58 0.95 0.05
C THR A 119 -0.61 0.00 -0.03
N SER A 120 -1.35 -0.15 1.08
CA SER A 120 -2.52 -1.04 1.15
C SER A 120 -3.77 -0.30 0.73
N LEU A 121 -4.31 -0.60 -0.44
CA LEU A 121 -5.55 0.00 -0.97
C LEU A 121 -6.71 -0.14 0.02
N PHE A 122 -6.73 -1.24 0.77
CA PHE A 122 -7.69 -1.50 1.83
C PHE A 122 -7.79 -0.36 2.87
N LEU A 123 -6.67 0.30 3.17
CA LEU A 123 -6.62 1.43 4.10
C LEU A 123 -6.78 2.77 3.39
N LEU A 124 -6.14 2.92 2.23
CA LEU A 124 -6.03 4.20 1.56
C LEU A 124 -7.34 4.66 0.90
N MET A 125 -8.17 3.72 0.42
CA MET A 125 -9.43 4.05 -0.25
C MET A 125 -10.47 4.66 0.69
N PRO A 126 -10.75 4.12 1.88
CA PRO A 126 -11.74 4.70 2.79
C PRO A 126 -11.20 5.89 3.60
N LEU A 127 -9.90 6.18 3.56
CA LEU A 127 -9.27 7.28 4.29
C LEU A 127 -9.40 8.61 3.52
N ALA A 128 -9.62 9.70 4.24
CA ALA A 128 -9.69 11.03 3.64
C ALA A 128 -8.33 11.46 3.08
N PRO A 129 -8.29 12.11 1.89
CA PRO A 129 -7.03 12.53 1.24
C PRO A 129 -6.19 13.45 2.12
N GLU A 130 -6.82 14.31 2.91
CA GLU A 130 -6.19 15.29 3.79
C GLU A 130 -5.34 14.63 4.89
N VAL A 131 -5.62 13.35 5.17
CA VAL A 131 -4.89 12.57 6.19
C VAL A 131 -4.16 11.36 5.59
N GLY A 132 -3.92 11.39 4.29
CA GLY A 132 -3.07 10.40 3.60
C GLY A 132 -3.82 9.34 2.78
N GLY A 133 -5.14 9.47 2.61
CA GLY A 133 -5.92 8.63 1.70
C GLY A 133 -5.66 8.95 0.23
N LEU A 134 -6.19 8.13 -0.66
CA LEU A 134 -6.13 8.39 -2.10
C LEU A 134 -7.05 9.56 -2.48
N ALA A 135 -6.63 10.32 -3.50
CA ALA A 135 -7.41 11.44 -4.03
C ALA A 135 -8.64 10.97 -4.82
N ASP A 136 -8.65 9.72 -5.29
CA ASP A 136 -9.74 9.15 -6.05
C ASP A 136 -11.06 9.14 -5.26
N THR A 137 -12.16 9.29 -5.97
CA THR A 137 -13.49 9.30 -5.36
C THR A 137 -13.85 7.91 -4.84
N HIS A 138 -14.11 7.82 -3.55
CA HIS A 138 -14.77 6.68 -2.94
C HIS A 138 -16.26 6.97 -2.87
N GLN A 139 -17.07 6.34 -3.71
CA GLN A 139 -18.50 6.67 -3.91
C GLN A 139 -19.35 6.58 -2.63
N GLY A 140 -18.95 5.75 -1.68
CA GLY A 140 -19.60 5.63 -0.36
C GLY A 140 -19.18 6.70 0.65
N GLY A 141 -18.45 7.75 0.22
CA GLY A 141 -17.84 8.74 1.11
C GLY A 141 -16.58 8.24 1.80
N ARG A 142 -15.84 9.14 2.42
CA ARG A 142 -14.64 8.79 3.20
C ARG A 142 -15.06 8.34 4.59
N GLN A 143 -14.77 7.09 4.91
CA GLN A 143 -15.17 6.49 6.19
C GLN A 143 -14.30 6.94 7.37
N PHE A 144 -13.06 7.39 7.08
CA PHE A 144 -12.09 7.79 8.10
C PHE A 144 -11.54 9.18 7.79
N THR A 145 -11.79 10.12 8.69
CA THR A 145 -11.26 11.50 8.63
C THR A 145 -9.97 11.67 9.43
N SER A 146 -9.54 10.61 10.13
CA SER A 146 -8.31 10.59 10.91
C SER A 146 -7.74 9.18 10.94
N GLN A 147 -6.42 9.07 10.89
CA GLN A 147 -5.70 7.82 11.16
C GLN A 147 -5.75 7.41 12.64
N ASP A 148 -6.17 8.32 13.53
CA ASP A 148 -6.37 8.03 14.96
C ASP A 148 -7.73 7.43 15.28
N ASP A 149 -8.59 7.27 14.29
CA ASP A 149 -9.87 6.58 14.45
C ASP A 149 -9.64 5.15 14.95
N PRO A 150 -10.34 4.71 16.02
CA PRO A 150 -10.13 3.38 16.61
C PRO A 150 -10.33 2.22 15.62
N ASP A 151 -11.31 2.34 14.71
CA ASP A 151 -11.59 1.29 13.73
C ASP A 151 -10.53 1.29 12.63
N PHE A 152 -10.03 2.47 12.24
CA PHE A 152 -8.90 2.57 11.31
C PHE A 152 -7.64 1.92 11.91
N LYS A 153 -7.35 2.17 13.17
CA LYS A 153 -6.22 1.54 13.88
C LYS A 153 -6.34 0.03 13.97
N ILE A 154 -7.55 -0.51 14.12
CA ILE A 154 -7.77 -1.96 14.06
C ILE A 154 -7.38 -2.51 12.68
N MET A 155 -7.85 -1.87 11.62
CA MET A 155 -7.53 -2.28 10.24
C MET A 155 -6.03 -2.15 9.96
N GLU A 156 -5.41 -1.06 10.40
CA GLU A 156 -3.97 -0.81 10.26
C GLU A 156 -3.13 -1.86 11.01
N ALA A 157 -3.51 -2.19 12.24
CA ALA A 157 -2.83 -3.19 13.05
C ALA A 157 -2.82 -4.56 12.35
N TRP A 158 -3.95 -4.95 11.74
CA TRP A 158 -4.03 -6.16 10.94
C TRP A 158 -3.10 -6.12 9.73
N VAL A 159 -3.10 -5.03 8.98
CA VAL A 159 -2.19 -4.82 7.83
C VAL A 159 -0.72 -4.92 8.26
N ARG A 160 -0.38 -4.41 9.44
CA ARG A 160 0.96 -4.53 10.03
C ARG A 160 1.32 -5.94 10.48
N GLY A 161 0.36 -6.88 10.47
CA GLY A 161 0.57 -8.28 10.83
C GLY A 161 0.32 -8.60 12.30
N GLN A 162 -0.45 -7.77 13.01
CA GLN A 162 -0.87 -8.08 14.38
C GLN A 162 -1.68 -9.36 14.42
N LYS A 163 -1.44 -10.20 15.44
CA LYS A 163 -2.10 -11.48 15.64
C LYS A 163 -3.23 -11.37 16.66
N ALA A 164 -4.25 -12.20 16.50
CA ALA A 164 -5.24 -12.38 17.55
C ALA A 164 -4.56 -12.87 18.83
N GLY A 165 -4.88 -12.24 19.97
CA GLY A 165 -4.22 -12.56 21.25
C GLY A 165 -2.83 -11.95 21.44
N GLY A 166 -2.29 -11.24 20.47
CA GLY A 166 -1.09 -10.43 20.64
C GLY A 166 -1.37 -9.16 21.47
N PRO A 167 -0.32 -8.53 22.06
CA PRO A 167 -0.50 -7.28 22.78
C PRO A 167 -1.10 -6.22 21.83
N SER A 168 -2.12 -5.51 22.31
CA SER A 168 -2.69 -4.38 21.56
C SER A 168 -1.58 -3.36 21.28
N ALA A 169 -1.45 -2.91 20.03
CA ALA A 169 -0.62 -1.77 19.70
C ALA A 169 -1.13 -0.57 20.54
N ARG A 170 -0.26 -0.01 21.37
CA ARG A 170 -0.55 1.18 22.20
C ARG A 170 -0.40 2.42 21.34
#